data_3ed4d3f2d083e44e3b135bff17233168
#
_entry.id   3ed4d3f2d083e44e3b135bff17233168
#
_cell.length_a   1.000
_cell.length_b   1.000
_cell.length_c   1.000
_cell.angle_alpha   90.00
_cell.angle_beta   90.00
_cell.angle_gamma   90.00
#
_symmetry.space_group_name_H-M   'P 1'
#
loop_
_entity.id
_entity.type
_entity.pdbx_description
1 polymer ?
#
loop_
_entity_poly.entity_id
_entity_poly.type
_entity_poly.pdbx_seq_one_letter_code
_entity_poly.pdbx_strand_id
1 'polypeptide(L)'
;DESGKGDYFGPLVVAGVYADGRIGAALRKLGVCDSKLVGSSSRIRSLAEGIRRVPGIRFHLVSIGPERYNQLYPEFKNLNRFLAWGHATVIEGLAAKVPDCPMALSDQFANPFVLKRALAAKKLSIRLEQRVRAESDVAVAAASILARERFVNWMDAAGEAAGMKLPLG
;
A
#
# COMPACT_ATOMS: atom_id res chain seq x y z
N ASP A 1 2.93 1.59 -1.34
CA ASP A 1 2.18 1.42 -2.58
C ASP A 1 0.68 1.35 -2.31
N GLU A 2 -0.16 1.48 -3.35
CA GLU A 2 -1.62 1.49 -3.21
C GLU A 2 -2.32 0.52 -4.16
N SER A 3 -3.59 0.19 -3.85
CA SER A 3 -4.53 -0.52 -4.72
C SER A 3 -5.93 0.08 -4.61
N GLY A 4 -6.74 -0.03 -5.65
CA GLY A 4 -8.09 0.54 -5.70
C GLY A 4 -8.14 2.00 -6.16
N LYS A 5 -7.00 2.56 -6.58
CA LYS A 5 -6.97 3.89 -7.19
C LYS A 5 -7.53 3.84 -8.59
N GLY A 6 -8.65 4.52 -8.82
CA GLY A 6 -9.33 4.55 -10.11
C GLY A 6 -10.34 3.43 -10.33
N ASP A 7 -10.41 2.44 -9.46
CA ASP A 7 -11.50 1.46 -9.47
C ASP A 7 -12.82 2.13 -9.03
N TYR A 8 -13.92 1.78 -9.71
CA TYR A 8 -15.25 2.29 -9.36
C TYR A 8 -15.80 1.65 -8.09
N PHE A 9 -15.53 0.35 -7.92
CA PHE A 9 -15.87 -0.40 -6.71
C PHE A 9 -14.64 -0.68 -5.87
N GLY A 10 -14.87 -0.91 -4.59
CA GLY A 10 -13.82 -1.35 -3.67
C GLY A 10 -13.19 -0.25 -2.83
N PRO A 11 -12.32 -0.63 -1.91
CA PRO A 11 -11.61 0.28 -1.03
C PRO A 11 -10.40 0.91 -1.72
N LEU A 12 -10.04 2.11 -1.30
CA LEU A 12 -8.67 2.58 -1.49
C LEU A 12 -7.81 1.95 -0.40
N VAL A 13 -6.81 1.18 -0.81
CA VAL A 13 -5.88 0.52 0.11
C VAL A 13 -4.48 1.06 -0.10
N VAL A 14 -3.85 1.51 0.98
CA VAL A 14 -2.44 1.91 0.98
C VAL A 14 -1.69 1.00 1.94
N ALA A 15 -0.55 0.46 1.52
CA ALA A 15 0.28 -0.40 2.32
C ALA A 15 1.75 0.03 2.29
N GLY A 16 2.47 -0.28 3.36
CA GLY A 16 3.91 -0.14 3.46
C GLY A 16 4.52 -1.34 4.14
N VAL A 17 5.75 -1.65 3.76
CA VAL A 17 6.54 -2.76 4.30
C VAL A 17 7.91 -2.22 4.68
N TYR A 18 8.36 -2.53 5.90
CA TYR A 18 9.76 -2.38 6.27
C TYR A 18 10.56 -3.61 5.86
N ALA A 19 11.68 -3.39 5.20
CA ALA A 19 12.63 -4.44 4.87
C ALA A 19 14.07 -3.95 5.06
N ASP A 20 14.83 -4.69 5.87
CA ASP A 20 16.29 -4.64 5.88
C ASP A 20 16.87 -5.58 4.81
N GLY A 21 18.18 -5.68 4.73
CA GLY A 21 18.86 -6.53 3.74
C GLY A 21 18.47 -8.01 3.85
N ARG A 22 18.28 -8.53 5.07
CA ARG A 22 17.88 -9.92 5.33
C ARG A 22 16.42 -10.18 4.95
N ILE A 23 15.53 -9.30 5.37
CA ILE A 23 14.10 -9.36 4.99
C ILE A 23 13.95 -9.23 3.49
N GLY A 24 14.65 -8.27 2.86
CA GLY A 24 14.64 -8.09 1.42
C GLY A 24 15.10 -9.33 0.63
N ALA A 25 16.13 -10.02 1.11
CA ALA A 25 16.58 -11.28 0.52
C ALA A 25 15.51 -12.38 0.64
N ALA A 26 14.83 -12.49 1.79
CA ALA A 26 13.74 -13.44 2.00
C ALA A 26 12.54 -13.14 1.08
N LEU A 27 12.15 -11.87 0.94
CA LEU A 27 11.08 -11.45 0.04
C LEU A 27 11.39 -11.80 -1.44
N ARG A 28 12.63 -11.56 -1.90
CA ARG A 28 13.05 -11.96 -3.25
C ARG A 28 12.98 -13.47 -3.45
N LYS A 29 13.41 -14.25 -2.46
CA LYS A 29 13.33 -15.73 -2.51
C LYS A 29 11.90 -16.24 -2.58
N LEU A 30 10.93 -15.53 -2.01
CA LEU A 30 9.50 -15.82 -2.15
C LEU A 30 8.95 -15.50 -3.55
N GLY A 31 9.71 -14.83 -4.41
CA GLY A 31 9.27 -14.38 -5.72
C GLY A 31 8.39 -13.13 -5.67
N VAL A 32 8.60 -12.27 -4.66
CA VAL A 32 7.92 -10.98 -4.56
C VAL A 32 8.33 -10.10 -5.75
N CYS A 33 7.34 -9.63 -6.48
CA CYS A 33 7.46 -8.72 -7.62
C CYS A 33 6.27 -7.76 -7.64
N ASP A 34 6.24 -6.81 -8.58
CA ASP A 34 5.08 -5.92 -8.76
C ASP A 34 3.78 -6.74 -8.86
N SER A 35 2.78 -6.35 -8.06
CA SER A 35 1.49 -7.04 -8.00
C SER A 35 0.74 -7.09 -9.33
N LYS A 36 1.01 -6.14 -10.24
CA LYS A 36 0.45 -6.10 -11.60
C LYS A 36 0.96 -7.24 -12.48
N LEU A 37 2.14 -7.80 -12.16
CA LEU A 37 2.73 -8.95 -12.86
C LEU A 37 2.24 -10.28 -12.32
N VAL A 38 1.49 -10.28 -11.21
CA VAL A 38 0.95 -11.49 -10.60
C VAL A 38 -0.38 -11.86 -11.24
N GLY A 39 -0.41 -12.94 -12.01
CA GLY A 39 -1.49 -13.28 -12.93
C GLY A 39 -2.80 -13.78 -12.29
N SER A 40 -2.88 -13.99 -10.96
CA SER A 40 -4.11 -14.46 -10.32
C SER A 40 -4.28 -14.01 -8.87
N SER A 41 -5.54 -13.88 -8.44
CA SER A 41 -5.87 -13.54 -7.05
C SER A 41 -5.38 -14.60 -6.05
N SER A 42 -5.40 -15.87 -6.42
CA SER A 42 -4.88 -16.96 -5.58
C SER A 42 -3.38 -16.82 -5.34
N ARG A 43 -2.62 -16.45 -6.37
CA ARG A 43 -1.19 -16.20 -6.26
C ARG A 43 -0.89 -14.96 -5.42
N ILE A 44 -1.68 -13.88 -5.56
CA ILE A 44 -1.59 -12.68 -4.71
C ILE A 44 -1.77 -13.06 -3.24
N ARG A 45 -2.79 -13.87 -2.90
CA ARG A 45 -3.05 -14.33 -1.52
C ARG A 45 -1.90 -15.18 -0.98
N SER A 46 -1.41 -16.11 -1.77
CA SER A 46 -0.27 -16.97 -1.38
C SER A 46 0.99 -16.15 -1.10
N LEU A 47 1.31 -15.17 -1.95
CA LEU A 47 2.45 -14.27 -1.75
C LEU A 47 2.24 -13.39 -0.51
N ALA A 48 1.06 -12.80 -0.32
CA ALA A 48 0.75 -11.98 0.85
C ALA A 48 0.88 -12.77 2.17
N GLU A 49 0.45 -14.01 2.19
CA GLU A 49 0.64 -14.91 3.33
C GLU A 49 2.12 -15.20 3.57
N GLY A 50 2.88 -15.50 2.52
CA GLY A 50 4.32 -15.70 2.59
C GLY A 50 5.04 -14.47 3.13
N ILE A 51 4.69 -13.27 2.65
CA ILE A 51 5.25 -11.99 3.14
C ILE A 51 5.02 -11.85 4.65
N ARG A 52 3.80 -12.08 5.14
CA ARG A 52 3.45 -11.97 6.57
C ARG A 52 4.22 -12.94 7.46
N ARG A 53 4.69 -14.07 6.91
CA ARG A 53 5.48 -15.09 7.62
C ARG A 53 6.98 -14.82 7.62
N VAL A 54 7.48 -13.85 6.88
CA VAL A 54 8.91 -13.52 6.87
C VAL A 54 9.34 -13.05 8.27
N PRO A 55 10.34 -13.70 8.90
CA PRO A 55 10.81 -13.31 10.22
C PRO A 55 11.29 -11.86 10.27
N GLY A 56 10.76 -11.10 11.22
CA GLY A 56 11.12 -9.69 11.40
C GLY A 56 10.37 -8.71 10.51
N ILE A 57 9.54 -9.18 9.59
CA ILE A 57 8.72 -8.30 8.74
C ILE A 57 7.89 -7.33 9.60
N ARG A 58 7.81 -6.09 9.18
CA ARG A 58 6.85 -5.11 9.70
C ARG A 58 6.12 -4.50 8.53
N PHE A 59 4.83 -4.38 8.66
CA PHE A 59 3.99 -3.71 7.67
C PHE A 59 2.91 -2.90 8.35
N HIS A 60 2.41 -1.92 7.64
CA HIS A 60 1.23 -1.16 8.01
C HIS A 60 0.34 -1.02 6.78
N LEU A 61 -0.97 -1.03 7.01
CA LEU A 61 -1.97 -1.00 5.95
C LEU A 61 -3.14 -0.14 6.39
N VAL A 62 -3.58 0.74 5.51
CA VAL A 62 -4.79 1.56 5.64
C VAL A 62 -5.75 1.14 4.55
N SER A 63 -6.95 0.73 4.92
CA SER A 63 -8.02 0.35 3.98
C SER A 63 -9.21 1.27 4.19
N ILE A 64 -9.56 2.03 3.17
CA ILE A 64 -10.62 3.04 3.20
C ILE A 64 -11.75 2.51 2.33
N GLY A 65 -12.79 1.96 2.94
CA GLY A 65 -13.97 1.46 2.23
C GLY A 65 -14.74 2.58 1.52
N PRO A 66 -15.64 2.25 0.57
CA PRO A 66 -16.35 3.23 -0.25
C PRO A 66 -17.11 4.28 0.55
N GLU A 67 -17.81 3.89 1.60
CA GLU A 67 -18.53 4.82 2.47
C GLU A 67 -17.58 5.84 3.11
N ARG A 68 -16.49 5.36 3.72
CA ARG A 68 -15.50 6.22 4.36
C ARG A 68 -14.73 7.07 3.34
N TYR A 69 -14.50 6.54 2.15
CA TYR A 69 -13.93 7.28 1.04
C TYR A 69 -14.79 8.51 0.69
N ASN A 70 -16.11 8.30 0.52
CA ASN A 70 -17.04 9.36 0.17
C ASN A 70 -17.17 10.42 1.28
N GLN A 71 -17.02 10.05 2.55
CA GLN A 71 -17.00 10.98 3.67
C GLN A 71 -15.72 11.82 3.71
N LEU A 72 -14.57 11.21 3.45
CA LEU A 72 -13.26 11.87 3.57
C LEU A 72 -12.88 12.69 2.33
N TYR A 73 -13.20 12.19 1.15
CA TYR A 73 -12.75 12.81 -0.11
C TYR A 73 -13.09 14.30 -0.24
N PRO A 74 -14.31 14.79 0.18
CA PRO A 74 -14.64 16.22 0.14
C PRO A 74 -13.68 17.11 0.93
N GLU A 75 -13.07 16.60 2.00
CA GLU A 75 -12.09 17.35 2.80
C GLU A 75 -10.79 17.58 2.02
N PHE A 76 -10.37 16.60 1.24
CA PHE A 76 -9.14 16.68 0.44
C PHE A 76 -9.36 17.37 -0.91
N LYS A 77 -10.53 17.23 -1.54
CA LYS A 77 -10.92 17.79 -2.85
C LYS A 77 -9.95 17.45 -3.99
N ASN A 78 -9.03 16.53 -3.76
CA ASN A 78 -7.98 16.16 -4.71
C ASN A 78 -7.45 14.76 -4.36
N LEU A 79 -7.51 13.84 -5.32
CA LEU A 79 -7.09 12.46 -5.12
C LEU A 79 -5.62 12.34 -4.70
N ASN A 80 -4.74 13.16 -5.27
CA ASN A 80 -3.31 13.08 -4.92
C ASN A 80 -3.05 13.52 -3.46
N ARG A 81 -3.82 14.47 -2.94
CA ARG A 81 -3.75 14.85 -1.51
C ARG A 81 -4.28 13.74 -0.61
N PHE A 82 -5.36 13.10 -1.03
CA PHE A 82 -5.95 11.99 -0.29
C PHE A 82 -5.01 10.78 -0.25
N LEU A 83 -4.40 10.44 -1.39
CA LEU A 83 -3.35 9.43 -1.45
C LEU A 83 -2.15 9.77 -0.55
N ALA A 84 -1.67 11.01 -0.64
CA ALA A 84 -0.53 11.45 0.19
C ALA A 84 -0.83 11.35 1.69
N TRP A 85 -2.06 11.64 2.12
CA TRP A 85 -2.49 11.42 3.49
C TRP A 85 -2.46 9.92 3.85
N GLY A 86 -2.94 9.05 2.97
CA GLY A 86 -2.90 7.60 3.16
C GLY A 86 -1.46 7.07 3.28
N HIS A 87 -0.58 7.47 2.35
CA HIS A 87 0.84 7.12 2.39
C HIS A 87 1.53 7.65 3.65
N ALA A 88 1.29 8.91 4.03
CA ALA A 88 1.84 9.48 5.26
C ALA A 88 1.37 8.74 6.51
N THR A 89 0.11 8.29 6.55
CA THR A 89 -0.44 7.49 7.65
C THR A 89 0.22 6.12 7.73
N VAL A 90 0.47 5.49 6.59
CA VAL A 90 1.20 4.21 6.54
C VAL A 90 2.65 4.36 6.99
N ILE A 91 3.34 5.41 6.53
CA ILE A 91 4.74 5.69 6.94
C ILE A 91 4.79 5.99 8.44
N GLU A 92 3.86 6.76 8.99
CA GLU A 92 3.74 7.02 10.43
C GLU A 92 3.60 5.71 11.23
N GLY A 93 2.67 4.84 10.81
CA GLY A 93 2.45 3.55 11.46
C GLY A 93 3.66 2.60 11.37
N LEU A 94 4.46 2.68 10.31
CA LEU A 94 5.72 1.94 10.20
C LEU A 94 6.83 2.56 11.03
N ALA A 95 6.98 3.88 11.04
CA ALA A 95 7.98 4.57 11.86
C ALA A 95 7.76 4.31 13.36
N ALA A 96 6.51 4.21 13.80
CA ALA A 96 6.19 3.82 15.18
C ALA A 96 6.62 2.38 15.51
N LYS A 97 6.62 1.46 14.53
CA LYS A 97 7.05 0.07 14.70
C LYS A 97 8.57 -0.12 14.55
N VAL A 98 9.22 0.76 13.80
CA VAL A 98 10.66 0.73 13.50
C VAL A 98 11.20 2.16 13.59
N PRO A 99 11.39 2.69 14.83
CA PRO A 99 11.84 4.07 15.04
C PRO A 99 13.16 4.42 14.37
N ASP A 100 14.07 3.44 14.28
CA ASP A 100 15.41 3.62 13.70
C ASP A 100 15.44 3.45 12.18
N CYS A 101 14.28 3.37 11.52
CA CYS A 101 14.22 3.26 10.05
C CYS A 101 14.74 4.56 9.41
N PRO A 102 15.83 4.52 8.61
CA PRO A 102 16.51 5.73 8.16
C PRO A 102 15.74 6.46 7.06
N MET A 103 14.90 5.75 6.31
CA MET A 103 14.23 6.33 5.14
C MET A 103 12.93 5.60 4.77
N ALA A 104 12.05 6.32 4.11
CA ALA A 104 10.88 5.78 3.43
C ALA A 104 11.06 5.94 1.91
N LEU A 105 10.76 4.88 1.16
CA LEU A 105 10.67 4.88 -0.30
C LEU A 105 9.20 4.75 -0.71
N SER A 106 8.75 5.60 -1.61
CA SER A 106 7.39 5.56 -2.17
C SER A 106 7.43 5.65 -3.69
N ASP A 107 6.46 5.02 -4.36
CA ASP A 107 6.21 5.34 -5.76
C ASP A 107 5.79 6.80 -5.92
N GLN A 108 6.22 7.41 -7.03
CA GLN A 108 5.91 8.81 -7.32
C GLN A 108 4.57 8.91 -8.04
N PHE A 109 3.48 8.91 -7.29
CA PHE A 109 2.11 9.00 -7.82
C PHE A 109 1.67 10.45 -8.16
N ALA A 110 2.42 11.47 -7.72
CA ALA A 110 2.11 12.89 -7.89
C ALA A 110 3.37 13.75 -7.81
N ASN A 111 3.17 15.09 -7.80
CA ASN A 111 4.27 16.01 -7.50
C ASN A 111 4.88 15.66 -6.12
N PRO A 112 6.22 15.51 -6.01
CA PRO A 112 6.89 15.08 -4.78
C PRO A 112 6.58 15.91 -3.54
N PHE A 113 6.25 17.19 -3.71
CA PHE A 113 5.89 18.08 -2.57
C PHE A 113 4.58 17.67 -1.88
N VAL A 114 3.67 16.96 -2.57
CA VAL A 114 2.36 16.60 -1.99
C VAL A 114 2.55 15.63 -0.82
N LEU A 115 3.34 14.58 -1.00
CA LEU A 115 3.64 13.62 0.06
C LEU A 115 4.55 14.23 1.14
N LYS A 116 5.53 15.05 0.77
CA LYS A 116 6.37 15.78 1.75
C LYS A 116 5.53 16.65 2.70
N ARG A 117 4.54 17.37 2.17
CA ARG A 117 3.62 18.18 2.99
C ARG A 117 2.75 17.32 3.92
N ALA A 118 2.29 16.17 3.45
CA ALA A 118 1.49 15.25 4.26
C ALA A 118 2.32 14.68 5.44
N LEU A 119 3.59 14.33 5.22
CA LEU A 119 4.51 13.90 6.28
C LEU A 119 4.81 15.03 7.28
N ALA A 120 5.06 16.25 6.79
CA ALA A 120 5.28 17.43 7.64
C ALA A 120 4.06 17.74 8.52
N ALA A 121 2.84 17.62 8.00
CA ALA A 121 1.61 17.77 8.77
C ALA A 121 1.48 16.74 9.90
N LYS A 122 2.07 15.56 9.75
CA LYS A 122 2.16 14.52 10.79
C LYS A 122 3.38 14.66 11.70
N LYS A 123 4.19 15.72 11.52
CA LYS A 123 5.44 15.96 12.25
C LYS A 123 6.44 14.80 12.15
N LEU A 124 6.42 14.07 11.03
CA LEU A 124 7.35 12.98 10.77
C LEU A 124 8.63 13.52 10.15
N SER A 125 9.75 13.28 10.83
CA SER A 125 11.09 13.60 10.36
C SER A 125 11.79 12.33 9.85
N ILE A 126 11.33 11.82 8.70
CA ILE A 126 11.94 10.69 8.02
C ILE A 126 12.45 11.13 6.65
N ARG A 127 13.63 10.64 6.24
CA ARG A 127 14.11 10.86 4.86
C ARG A 127 13.14 10.19 3.89
N LEU A 128 12.47 11.00 3.06
CA LEU A 128 11.58 10.51 2.01
C LEU A 128 12.31 10.48 0.68
N GLU A 129 12.29 9.32 0.03
CA GLU A 129 12.67 9.14 -1.37
C GLU A 129 11.43 8.74 -2.19
N GLN A 130 11.27 9.35 -3.36
CA GLN A 130 10.19 9.05 -4.29
C GLN A 130 10.79 8.73 -5.65
N ARG A 131 10.40 7.61 -6.21
CA ARG A 131 10.89 7.14 -7.53
C ARG A 131 9.72 6.72 -8.39
N VAL A 132 9.81 7.01 -9.68
CA VAL A 132 8.93 6.39 -10.67
C VAL A 132 9.27 4.91 -10.76
N ARG A 133 8.26 4.06 -10.74
CA ARG A 133 8.40 2.59 -10.73
C ARG A 133 9.18 2.09 -9.51
N ALA A 134 8.85 2.63 -8.34
CA ALA A 134 9.48 2.22 -7.09
C ALA A 134 9.21 0.75 -6.72
N GLU A 135 8.24 0.09 -7.36
CA GLU A 135 7.98 -1.34 -7.26
C GLU A 135 9.15 -2.23 -7.73
N SER A 136 10.17 -1.68 -8.36
CA SER A 136 11.47 -2.35 -8.57
C SER A 136 12.19 -2.64 -7.25
N ASP A 137 11.90 -1.89 -6.19
CA ASP A 137 12.32 -2.19 -4.83
C ASP A 137 11.41 -3.25 -4.22
N VAL A 138 12.02 -4.27 -3.60
CA VAL A 138 11.29 -5.42 -3.08
C VAL A 138 10.35 -5.08 -1.91
N ALA A 139 10.65 -4.04 -1.13
CA ALA A 139 9.76 -3.60 -0.04
C ALA A 139 8.50 -2.92 -0.62
N VAL A 140 8.65 -2.11 -1.67
CA VAL A 140 7.52 -1.49 -2.38
C VAL A 140 6.70 -2.56 -3.10
N ALA A 141 7.34 -3.52 -3.76
CA ALA A 141 6.67 -4.66 -4.38
C ALA A 141 5.88 -5.50 -3.36
N ALA A 142 6.45 -5.76 -2.17
CA ALA A 142 5.74 -6.45 -1.10
C ALA A 142 4.52 -5.63 -0.60
N ALA A 143 4.67 -4.32 -0.49
CA ALA A 143 3.57 -3.43 -0.14
C ALA A 143 2.45 -3.47 -1.19
N SER A 144 2.78 -3.47 -2.49
CA SER A 144 1.80 -3.57 -3.57
C SER A 144 1.00 -4.89 -3.50
N ILE A 145 1.66 -6.00 -3.19
CA ILE A 145 1.01 -7.30 -3.02
C ILE A 145 0.05 -7.28 -1.82
N LEU A 146 0.46 -6.72 -0.68
CA LEU A 146 -0.41 -6.62 0.51
C LEU A 146 -1.61 -5.69 0.26
N ALA A 147 -1.41 -4.57 -0.43
CA ALA A 147 -2.50 -3.68 -0.81
C ALA A 147 -3.48 -4.37 -1.76
N ARG A 148 -2.97 -5.04 -2.79
CA ARG A 148 -3.78 -5.76 -3.78
C ARG A 148 -4.55 -6.92 -3.15
N GLU A 149 -3.93 -7.69 -2.28
CA GLU A 149 -4.60 -8.80 -1.57
C GLU A 149 -5.77 -8.26 -0.72
N ARG A 150 -5.57 -7.19 0.02
CA ARG A 150 -6.64 -6.57 0.82
C ARG A 150 -7.79 -6.07 -0.07
N PHE A 151 -7.47 -5.45 -1.20
CA PHE A 151 -8.45 -4.99 -2.18
C PHE A 151 -9.27 -6.16 -2.76
N VAL A 152 -8.60 -7.21 -3.25
CA VAL A 152 -9.27 -8.37 -3.85
C VAL A 152 -10.16 -9.09 -2.85
N ASN A 153 -9.69 -9.29 -1.62
CA ASN A 153 -10.49 -9.93 -0.57
C ASN A 153 -11.76 -9.12 -0.24
N TRP A 154 -11.65 -7.80 -0.24
CA TRP A 154 -12.82 -6.94 -0.04
C TRP A 154 -13.80 -7.06 -1.22
N MET A 155 -13.30 -7.05 -2.47
CA MET A 155 -14.12 -7.18 -3.68
C MET A 155 -14.88 -8.51 -3.71
N ASP A 156 -14.22 -9.60 -3.33
CA ASP A 156 -14.87 -10.93 -3.27
C ASP A 156 -15.97 -10.95 -2.21
N ALA A 157 -15.68 -10.49 -0.99
CA ALA A 157 -16.67 -10.46 0.10
C ALA A 157 -17.88 -9.55 -0.23
N ALA A 158 -17.63 -8.39 -0.83
CA ALA A 158 -18.70 -7.49 -1.24
C ALA A 158 -19.51 -8.06 -2.41
N GLY A 159 -18.86 -8.75 -3.33
CA GLY A 159 -19.53 -9.45 -4.44
C GLY A 159 -20.43 -10.58 -3.96
N GLU A 160 -19.92 -11.41 -3.00
CA GLU A 160 -20.74 -12.45 -2.35
C GLU A 160 -21.96 -11.86 -1.65
N ALA A 161 -21.79 -10.77 -0.88
CA ALA A 161 -22.88 -10.08 -0.20
C ALA A 161 -23.92 -9.49 -1.17
N ALA A 162 -23.47 -9.03 -2.35
CA ALA A 162 -24.33 -8.49 -3.40
C ALA A 162 -24.94 -9.55 -4.34
N GLY A 163 -24.52 -10.83 -4.20
CA GLY A 163 -24.95 -11.90 -5.10
C GLY A 163 -24.45 -11.75 -6.53
N MET A 164 -23.38 -10.98 -6.76
CA MET A 164 -22.84 -10.73 -8.08
C MET A 164 -21.32 -10.49 -8.04
N LYS A 165 -20.63 -10.82 -9.14
CA LYS A 165 -19.22 -10.46 -9.28
C LYS A 165 -19.08 -8.97 -9.55
N LEU A 166 -18.38 -8.25 -8.68
CA LEU A 166 -18.07 -6.84 -8.90
C LEU A 166 -16.99 -6.69 -9.97
N PRO A 167 -17.16 -5.81 -10.96
CA PRO A 167 -16.14 -5.56 -11.97
C PRO A 167 -14.96 -4.78 -11.37
N LEU A 168 -13.78 -5.04 -11.89
CA LEU A 168 -12.59 -4.20 -11.69
C LEU A 168 -12.61 -3.04 -12.68
N GLY A 169 -12.04 -1.89 -12.31
CA GLY A 169 -11.87 -0.74 -13.19
C GLY A 169 -10.72 -0.90 -14.17
#